data_f9522a8a114632dcbaf278bae047b88b
#
_entry.id   f9522a8a114632dcbaf278bae047b88b
#
_cell.length_a   1.000
_cell.length_b   1.000
_cell.length_c   1.000
_cell.angle_alpha   90.00
_cell.angle_beta   90.00
_cell.angle_gamma   90.00
#
_symmetry.space_group_name_H-M   'P 1'
#
loop_
_entity.id
_entity.type
_entity.pdbx_description
1 polymer ?
#
loop_
_entity_poly.entity_id
_entity_poly.type
_entity_poly.pdbx_seq_one_letter_code
_entity_poly.pdbx_strand_id
1 'polypeptide(L)'
;MTITMNGKEYNIKFGNKAVARAGFISKLAKIGVMQSDPDDSVGAIEGMEQMYLLMPQIILAGLQANHSDEFGYNLTTGKDRDEQLGKVEDMLDHFVDEENGDFLKLQEDVTNEILHNGFLKRLFEEETAKAQDQIQK
;
A
#
# COMPACT_ATOMS: atom_id res chain seq x y z
N MET A 1 1.61 12.92 -2.28
CA MET A 1 0.53 12.80 -3.27
C MET A 1 -0.81 13.09 -2.62
N THR A 2 -1.78 13.46 -3.41
CA THR A 2 -3.15 13.71 -2.92
C THR A 2 -4.11 12.72 -3.56
N ILE A 3 -4.94 12.09 -2.74
CA ILE A 3 -6.03 11.23 -3.24
C ILE A 3 -7.37 11.82 -2.80
N THR A 4 -8.38 11.68 -3.64
CA THR A 4 -9.74 12.16 -3.34
C THR A 4 -10.66 10.95 -3.16
N MET A 5 -11.25 10.84 -1.99
CA MET A 5 -12.20 9.79 -1.66
C MET A 5 -13.35 10.39 -0.87
N ASN A 6 -14.57 9.99 -1.22
CA ASN A 6 -15.79 10.45 -0.54
C ASN A 6 -15.90 11.99 -0.52
N GLY A 7 -15.48 12.64 -1.62
CA GLY A 7 -15.51 14.08 -1.76
C GLY A 7 -14.48 14.85 -0.96
N LYS A 8 -13.55 14.17 -0.30
CA LYS A 8 -12.49 14.77 0.52
C LYS A 8 -11.11 14.46 -0.03
N GLU A 9 -10.24 15.47 -0.02
CA GLU A 9 -8.84 15.29 -0.41
C GLU A 9 -7.99 14.87 0.78
N TYR A 10 -7.16 13.84 0.57
CA TYR A 10 -6.22 13.35 1.58
C TYR A 10 -4.80 13.46 1.02
N ASN A 11 -3.93 14.11 1.77
CA ASN A 11 -2.52 14.23 1.44
C ASN A 11 -1.76 13.04 2.04
N ILE A 12 -1.32 12.13 1.18
CA ILE A 12 -0.62 10.90 1.56
C ILE A 12 0.88 11.18 1.64
N LYS A 13 1.48 10.82 2.77
CA LYS A 13 2.92 10.94 2.99
C LYS A 13 3.42 9.72 3.76
N PHE A 14 4.37 9.00 3.18
CA PHE A 14 4.93 7.80 3.80
C PHE A 14 6.09 8.14 4.72
N GLY A 15 5.82 8.21 6.03
CA GLY A 15 6.83 8.36 7.06
C GLY A 15 7.51 7.04 7.36
N ASN A 16 8.80 7.07 7.66
CA ASN A 16 9.61 5.86 7.88
C ASN A 16 9.06 4.97 9.00
N LYS A 17 8.68 5.55 10.13
CA LYS A 17 8.16 4.78 11.27
C LYS A 17 6.84 4.09 10.93
N ALA A 18 5.91 4.82 10.31
CA ALA A 18 4.61 4.27 9.94
C ALA A 18 4.75 3.11 8.95
N VAL A 19 5.62 3.26 7.95
CA VAL A 19 5.89 2.23 6.94
C VAL A 19 6.56 1.01 7.56
N ALA A 20 7.58 1.23 8.39
CA ALA A 20 8.32 0.14 9.04
C ALA A 20 7.40 -0.68 9.96
N ARG A 21 6.55 -0.01 10.74
CA ARG A 21 5.62 -0.67 11.66
C ARG A 21 4.47 -1.37 10.93
N ALA A 22 4.05 -0.84 9.78
CA ALA A 22 3.01 -1.47 8.97
C ALA A 22 3.48 -2.78 8.31
N GLY A 23 4.77 -2.90 8.01
CA GLY A 23 5.37 -4.16 7.53
C GLY A 23 4.95 -4.57 6.13
N PHE A 24 4.60 -3.64 5.26
CA PHE A 24 4.09 -3.99 3.93
C PHE A 24 5.17 -4.03 2.82
N ILE A 25 6.37 -3.54 3.08
CA ILE A 25 7.40 -3.41 2.01
C ILE A 25 7.78 -4.77 1.41
N SER A 26 8.06 -5.77 2.25
CA SER A 26 8.42 -7.10 1.76
C SER A 26 7.25 -7.76 1.02
N LYS A 27 6.02 -7.54 1.48
CA LYS A 27 4.81 -8.05 0.81
C LYS A 27 4.64 -7.42 -0.57
N LEU A 28 4.88 -6.10 -0.67
CA LEU A 28 4.81 -5.37 -1.92
C LEU A 28 5.86 -5.87 -2.92
N ALA A 29 7.08 -6.13 -2.46
CA ALA A 29 8.15 -6.68 -3.28
C ALA A 29 7.78 -8.08 -3.82
N LYS A 30 7.20 -8.94 -2.99
CA LYS A 30 6.73 -10.26 -3.40
C LYS A 30 5.64 -10.18 -4.46
N ILE A 31 4.70 -9.25 -4.32
CA ILE A 31 3.67 -8.99 -5.32
C ILE A 31 4.30 -8.62 -6.67
N GLY A 32 5.30 -7.73 -6.64
CA GLY A 32 6.03 -7.35 -7.85
C GLY A 32 6.65 -8.55 -8.56
N VAL A 33 7.21 -9.49 -7.79
CA VAL A 33 7.77 -10.73 -8.36
C VAL A 33 6.68 -11.61 -8.96
N MET A 34 5.54 -11.78 -8.29
CA MET A 34 4.40 -12.54 -8.81
C MET A 34 3.93 -12.02 -10.16
N GLN A 35 4.00 -10.72 -10.37
CA GLN A 35 3.52 -10.04 -11.58
C GLN A 35 4.62 -9.81 -12.62
N SER A 36 5.84 -10.26 -12.38
CA SER A 36 6.99 -9.99 -13.25
C SER A 36 7.05 -10.85 -14.51
N ASP A 37 6.42 -12.02 -14.50
CA ASP A 37 6.40 -12.93 -15.65
C ASP A 37 5.11 -12.73 -16.44
N PRO A 38 5.17 -12.17 -17.67
CA PRO A 38 3.97 -11.91 -18.47
C PRO A 38 3.25 -13.18 -18.92
N ASP A 39 3.92 -14.33 -18.88
CA ASP A 39 3.33 -15.61 -19.27
C ASP A 39 2.66 -16.33 -18.10
N ASP A 40 2.85 -15.85 -16.88
CA ASP A 40 2.26 -16.43 -15.67
C ASP A 40 0.97 -15.70 -15.30
N SER A 41 -0.15 -16.11 -15.90
CA SER A 41 -1.45 -15.52 -15.62
C SER A 41 -1.95 -15.80 -14.20
N VAL A 42 -1.59 -16.95 -13.63
CA VAL A 42 -1.96 -17.30 -12.24
C VAL A 42 -1.22 -16.38 -11.27
N GLY A 43 0.08 -16.17 -11.46
CA GLY A 43 0.86 -15.24 -10.65
C GLY A 43 0.35 -13.81 -10.73
N ALA A 44 -0.06 -13.37 -11.92
CA ALA A 44 -0.65 -12.05 -12.11
C ALA A 44 -1.94 -11.88 -11.30
N ILE A 45 -2.82 -12.88 -11.33
CA ILE A 45 -4.09 -12.86 -10.59
C ILE A 45 -3.84 -12.88 -9.09
N GLU A 46 -2.97 -13.76 -8.61
CA GLU A 46 -2.60 -13.81 -7.18
C GLU A 46 -2.01 -12.49 -6.70
N GLY A 47 -1.15 -11.87 -7.51
CA GLY A 47 -0.57 -10.57 -7.20
C GLY A 47 -1.64 -9.49 -7.07
N MET A 48 -2.64 -9.49 -7.95
CA MET A 48 -3.75 -8.54 -7.88
C MET A 48 -4.58 -8.72 -6.61
N GLU A 49 -4.88 -9.97 -6.23
CA GLU A 49 -5.60 -10.27 -4.99
C GLU A 49 -4.83 -9.79 -3.76
N GLN A 50 -3.54 -10.09 -3.71
CA GLN A 50 -2.68 -9.67 -2.60
C GLN A 50 -2.58 -8.15 -2.52
N MET A 51 -2.49 -7.48 -3.66
CA MET A 51 -2.45 -6.02 -3.69
C MET A 51 -3.76 -5.40 -3.20
N TYR A 52 -4.89 -6.00 -3.56
CA TYR A 52 -6.19 -5.54 -3.09
C TYR A 52 -6.29 -5.61 -1.56
N LEU A 53 -5.80 -6.69 -0.96
CA LEU A 53 -5.79 -6.87 0.49
C LEU A 53 -4.78 -5.93 1.18
N LEU A 54 -3.69 -5.62 0.50
CA LEU A 54 -2.60 -4.81 1.06
C LEU A 54 -2.88 -3.30 0.98
N MET A 55 -3.65 -2.86 -0.01
CA MET A 55 -3.87 -1.43 -0.28
C MET A 55 -4.42 -0.66 0.92
N PRO A 56 -5.41 -1.15 1.69
CA PRO A 56 -5.87 -0.43 2.88
C PRO A 56 -4.75 -0.19 3.90
N GLN A 57 -3.86 -1.17 4.08
CA GLN A 57 -2.73 -1.06 5.02
C GLN A 57 -1.74 0.01 4.56
N ILE A 58 -1.48 0.06 3.26
CA ILE A 58 -0.58 1.05 2.67
C ILE A 58 -1.16 2.46 2.82
N ILE A 59 -2.43 2.63 2.48
CA ILE A 59 -3.10 3.94 2.59
C ILE A 59 -3.16 4.39 4.05
N LEU A 60 -3.49 3.51 4.97
CA LEU A 60 -3.52 3.85 6.39
C LEU A 60 -2.15 4.35 6.87
N ALA A 61 -1.06 3.70 6.47
CA ALA A 61 0.29 4.15 6.80
C ALA A 61 0.57 5.54 6.22
N GLY A 62 0.10 5.81 5.01
CA GLY A 62 0.27 7.10 4.36
C GLY A 62 -0.57 8.24 4.96
N LEU A 63 -1.63 7.90 5.69
CA LEU A 63 -2.49 8.89 6.35
C LEU A 63 -1.94 9.35 7.71
N GLN A 64 -0.96 8.66 8.29
CA GLN A 64 -0.50 8.95 9.65
C GLN A 64 0.18 10.32 9.80
N ALA A 65 0.88 10.79 8.77
CA ALA A 65 1.62 12.05 8.85
C ALA A 65 0.70 13.28 8.87
N ASN A 66 -0.31 13.30 8.01
CA ASN A 66 -1.13 14.49 7.77
C ASN A 66 -2.59 14.35 8.24
N HIS A 67 -3.05 13.14 8.54
CA HIS A 67 -4.44 12.85 8.88
C HIS A 67 -4.56 11.99 10.15
N SER A 68 -3.64 12.16 11.11
CA SER A 68 -3.67 11.42 12.37
C SER A 68 -4.84 11.83 13.27
N ASP A 69 -5.43 12.99 13.06
CA ASP A 69 -6.65 13.42 13.75
C ASP A 69 -7.85 12.52 13.43
N GLU A 70 -7.91 12.00 12.21
CA GLU A 70 -9.01 11.16 11.73
C GLU A 70 -8.65 9.66 11.70
N PHE A 71 -7.41 9.33 11.33
CA PHE A 71 -6.95 7.94 11.11
C PHE A 71 -5.78 7.53 12.01
N GLY A 72 -5.44 8.34 13.01
CA GLY A 72 -4.29 8.07 13.85
C GLY A 72 -4.46 6.83 14.73
N TYR A 73 -3.37 6.08 14.91
CA TYR A 73 -3.27 5.00 15.86
C TYR A 73 -1.86 5.00 16.46
N ASN A 74 -1.66 4.24 17.54
CA ASN A 74 -0.35 4.19 18.18
C ASN A 74 0.62 3.37 17.32
N LEU A 75 1.58 4.04 16.69
CA LEU A 75 2.54 3.39 15.79
C LEU A 75 3.46 2.40 16.51
N THR A 76 3.68 2.59 17.82
CA THR A 76 4.56 1.72 18.60
C THR A 76 3.84 0.46 19.07
N THR A 77 2.63 0.59 19.61
CA THR A 77 1.86 -0.53 20.19
C THR A 77 0.86 -1.14 19.23
N GLY A 78 0.48 -0.42 18.16
CA GLY A 78 -0.59 -0.82 17.25
C GLY A 78 -1.99 -0.63 17.81
N LYS A 79 -2.13 0.04 18.95
CA LYS A 79 -3.45 0.28 19.54
C LYS A 79 -4.30 1.11 18.59
N ASP A 80 -5.54 0.68 18.39
CA ASP A 80 -6.56 1.27 17.50
C ASP A 80 -6.28 1.08 16.00
N ARG A 81 -5.24 0.36 15.62
CA ARG A 81 -4.89 0.14 14.22
C ARG A 81 -6.00 -0.59 13.46
N ASP A 82 -6.55 -1.66 14.03
CA ASP A 82 -7.58 -2.46 13.36
C ASP A 82 -8.85 -1.64 13.12
N GLU A 83 -9.24 -0.79 14.06
CA GLU A 83 -10.38 0.11 13.91
C GLU A 83 -10.15 1.10 12.77
N GLN A 84 -8.98 1.71 12.72
CA GLN A 84 -8.63 2.66 11.67
C GLN A 84 -8.50 1.98 10.30
N LEU A 85 -7.98 0.75 10.29
CA LEU A 85 -7.90 -0.04 9.07
C LEU A 85 -9.29 -0.32 8.49
N GLY A 86 -10.25 -0.66 9.35
CA GLY A 86 -11.65 -0.85 8.94
C GLY A 86 -12.24 0.38 8.27
N LYS A 87 -11.93 1.57 8.76
CA LYS A 87 -12.37 2.83 8.13
C LYS A 87 -11.80 2.98 6.72
N VAL A 88 -10.53 2.66 6.52
CA VAL A 88 -9.88 2.75 5.21
C VAL A 88 -10.46 1.72 4.25
N GLU A 89 -10.71 0.50 4.72
CA GLU A 89 -11.36 -0.53 3.92
C GLU A 89 -12.73 -0.07 3.41
N ASP A 90 -13.54 0.53 4.29
CA ASP A 90 -14.85 1.07 3.92
C ASP A 90 -14.73 2.22 2.92
N MET A 91 -13.73 3.09 3.09
CA MET A 91 -13.46 4.18 2.15
C MET A 91 -13.09 3.66 0.76
N LEU A 92 -12.28 2.60 0.70
CA LEU A 92 -11.89 1.99 -0.58
C LEU A 92 -13.07 1.33 -1.27
N ASP A 93 -13.90 0.61 -0.52
CA ASP A 93 -15.11 0.00 -1.07
C ASP A 93 -16.05 1.06 -1.64
N HIS A 94 -16.25 2.14 -0.90
CA HIS A 94 -17.07 3.27 -1.37
C HIS A 94 -16.46 3.92 -2.62
N PHE A 95 -15.14 4.09 -2.64
CA PHE A 95 -14.43 4.67 -3.78
C PHE A 95 -14.64 3.86 -5.05
N VAL A 96 -14.51 2.54 -4.97
CA VAL A 96 -14.67 1.64 -6.11
C VAL A 96 -16.14 1.50 -6.52
N ASP A 97 -17.02 1.24 -5.55
CA ASP A 97 -18.40 0.85 -5.80
C ASP A 97 -19.33 2.04 -6.07
N GLU A 98 -19.14 3.14 -5.35
CA GLU A 98 -20.06 4.29 -5.41
C GLU A 98 -19.50 5.48 -6.22
N GLU A 99 -18.19 5.65 -6.24
CA GLU A 99 -17.53 6.78 -6.91
C GLU A 99 -16.93 6.40 -8.26
N ASN A 100 -17.07 5.15 -8.69
CA ASN A 100 -16.46 4.60 -9.93
C ASN A 100 -14.94 4.84 -9.94
N GLY A 101 -14.30 4.73 -8.79
CA GLY A 101 -12.87 4.96 -8.66
C GLY A 101 -12.06 3.89 -9.39
N ASP A 102 -10.96 4.31 -10.01
CA ASP A 102 -10.04 3.42 -10.68
C ASP A 102 -9.04 2.86 -9.68
N PHE A 103 -9.29 1.65 -9.19
CA PHE A 103 -8.43 0.99 -8.20
C PHE A 103 -7.02 0.74 -8.76
N LEU A 104 -6.91 0.34 -10.01
CA LEU A 104 -5.59 0.05 -10.61
C LEU A 104 -4.75 1.32 -10.74
N LYS A 105 -5.37 2.44 -11.08
CA LYS A 105 -4.68 3.73 -11.12
C LYS A 105 -4.26 4.17 -9.73
N LEU A 106 -5.13 3.99 -8.73
CA LEU A 106 -4.78 4.31 -7.34
C LEU A 106 -3.59 3.48 -6.87
N GLN A 107 -3.60 2.18 -7.17
CA GLN A 107 -2.50 1.27 -6.86
C GLN A 107 -1.20 1.75 -7.50
N GLU A 108 -1.23 2.12 -8.77
CA GLU A 108 -0.07 2.64 -9.48
C GLU A 108 0.45 3.92 -8.86
N ASP A 109 -0.44 4.88 -8.59
CA ASP A 109 -0.07 6.17 -8.01
C ASP A 109 0.56 6.01 -6.62
N VAL A 110 0.00 5.17 -5.77
CA VAL A 110 0.50 4.91 -4.42
C VAL A 110 1.86 4.21 -4.48
N THR A 111 2.00 3.22 -5.36
CA THR A 111 3.27 2.51 -5.55
C THR A 111 4.37 3.46 -6.03
N ASN A 112 4.05 4.33 -6.97
CA ASN A 112 5.00 5.34 -7.47
C ASN A 112 5.41 6.31 -6.36
N GLU A 113 4.50 6.72 -5.50
CA GLU A 113 4.82 7.58 -4.37
C GLU A 113 5.82 6.92 -3.42
N ILE A 114 5.63 5.63 -3.13
CA ILE A 114 6.57 4.86 -2.30
C ILE A 114 7.94 4.81 -2.96
N LEU A 115 7.99 4.54 -4.27
CA LEU A 115 9.25 4.43 -5.01
C LEU A 115 10.01 5.75 -5.14
N HIS A 116 9.31 6.89 -5.01
CA HIS A 116 9.95 8.21 -5.03
C HIS A 116 10.50 8.65 -3.68
N ASN A 117 10.16 7.96 -2.60
CA ASN A 117 10.75 8.21 -1.29
C ASN A 117 12.13 7.56 -1.24
N GLY A 118 13.20 8.36 -1.06
CA GLY A 118 14.59 7.90 -1.19
C GLY A 118 14.94 6.67 -0.35
N PHE A 119 14.56 6.67 0.94
CA PHE A 119 14.82 5.52 1.83
C PHE A 119 13.94 4.32 1.43
N LEU A 120 12.66 4.53 1.21
CA LEU A 120 11.73 3.46 0.85
C LEU A 120 12.03 2.88 -0.52
N LYS A 121 12.42 3.73 -1.47
CA LYS A 121 12.85 3.28 -2.80
C LYS A 121 14.00 2.28 -2.69
N ARG A 122 15.03 2.62 -1.93
CA ARG A 122 16.20 1.77 -1.75
C ARG A 122 15.81 0.45 -1.06
N LEU A 123 15.03 0.53 0.01
CA LEU A 123 14.58 -0.65 0.74
C LEU A 123 13.75 -1.58 -0.14
N PHE A 124 12.83 -1.03 -0.92
CA PHE A 124 12.00 -1.79 -1.85
C PHE A 124 12.85 -2.50 -2.91
N GLU A 125 13.83 -1.82 -3.49
CA GLU A 125 14.74 -2.40 -4.48
C GLU A 125 15.54 -3.57 -3.89
N GLU A 126 16.04 -3.45 -2.66
CA GLU A 126 16.75 -4.51 -1.97
C GLU A 126 15.88 -5.74 -1.73
N GLU A 127 14.65 -5.56 -1.24
CA GLU A 127 13.72 -6.66 -0.99
C GLU A 127 13.28 -7.35 -2.29
N THR A 128 13.09 -6.60 -3.36
CA THR A 128 12.76 -7.16 -4.68
C THR A 128 13.90 -8.01 -5.21
N ALA A 129 15.15 -7.54 -5.09
CA ALA A 129 16.32 -8.30 -5.52
C ALA A 129 16.46 -9.61 -4.74
N LYS A 130 16.26 -9.59 -3.42
CA LYS A 130 16.28 -10.80 -2.58
C LYS A 130 15.20 -11.81 -2.98
N ALA A 131 13.99 -11.32 -3.23
CA ALA A 131 12.87 -12.19 -3.62
C ALA A 131 13.12 -12.84 -4.98
N GLN A 132 13.70 -12.11 -5.94
CA GLN A 132 14.07 -12.65 -7.25
C GLN A 132 15.19 -13.69 -7.14
N ASP A 133 16.20 -13.45 -6.31
CA ASP A 133 17.27 -14.40 -6.07
C ASP A 133 16.74 -15.73 -5.52
N GLN A 134 15.78 -15.69 -4.61
CA GLN A 134 15.18 -16.89 -4.02
C GLN A 134 14.39 -17.70 -5.06
N ILE A 135 13.79 -17.04 -6.04
CA ILE A 135 13.01 -17.69 -7.08
C ILE A 135 13.92 -18.30 -8.15
N GLN A 136 15.04 -17.64 -8.48
CA GLN A 136 15.98 -18.07 -9.51
C GLN A 136 16.90 -19.22 -9.07
N LYS A 137 16.95 -19.51 -7.79
CA LYS A 137 17.73 -20.62 -7.24
C LYS A 137 16.91 -21.89 -7.20
#